data_68431c6f6dc1097ab14ec8ba131baa59
#
_entry.id   68431c6f6dc1097ab14ec8ba131baa59
#
_cell.length_a   1.000
_cell.length_b   1.000
_cell.length_c   1.000
_cell.angle_alpha   90.00
_cell.angle_beta   90.00
_cell.angle_gamma   90.00
#
_symmetry.space_group_name_H-M   'P 1'
#
loop_
_entity.id
_entity.type
_entity.pdbx_description
1 polymer ?
#
loop_
_entity_poly.entity_id
_entity_poly.type
_entity_poly.pdbx_seq_one_letter_code
_entity_poly.pdbx_strand_id
1 'polypeptide(L)'
;MNTLKTVYIATIITGLFTGLFLSSSASAQDISGTWHGKLTVPTGLLTIVFHINQAAQGTYVTTLDSPDQGANGIKTQTTSFNDSTLIIQIPVIHASYKGKLNSDNTINGTFTQGMPLPLNLKKGEASRPKRPQEPQPPFPYKSEEVIVRNEQDGIN
;
A
#
# COMPACT_ATOMS: atom_id res chain seq x y z
N MET A 1 -7.02 47.73 73.30
CA MET A 1 -7.57 46.40 73.13
C MET A 1 -7.55 46.11 71.62
N ASN A 2 -6.47 45.44 71.16
CA ASN A 2 -6.15 45.31 69.76
C ASN A 2 -6.77 44.04 69.26
N THR A 3 -7.79 44.16 68.45
CA THR A 3 -8.28 43.04 67.65
C THR A 3 -7.32 42.82 66.50
N LEU A 4 -6.48 41.87 66.64
CA LEU A 4 -5.64 41.37 65.55
C LEU A 4 -6.55 40.93 64.42
N LYS A 5 -6.56 41.73 63.39
CA LYS A 5 -7.13 41.32 62.13
C LYS A 5 -6.17 40.29 61.51
N THR A 6 -6.45 39.04 61.78
CA THR A 6 -5.79 37.94 61.10
C THR A 6 -6.25 37.99 59.65
N VAL A 7 -5.46 38.69 58.87
CA VAL A 7 -5.60 38.63 57.42
C VAL A 7 -5.18 37.26 57.01
N TYR A 8 -6.13 36.36 56.81
CA TYR A 8 -5.90 35.13 56.08
C TYR A 8 -5.65 35.52 54.64
N ILE A 9 -4.39 35.62 54.30
CA ILE A 9 -3.98 35.59 52.93
C ILE A 9 -4.21 34.14 52.51
N ALA A 10 -5.42 33.88 52.07
CA ALA A 10 -5.72 32.68 51.30
C ALA A 10 -4.95 32.86 50.02
N THR A 11 -3.75 32.35 50.05
CA THR A 11 -2.95 32.14 48.84
C THR A 11 -3.68 31.09 48.03
N ILE A 12 -4.59 31.54 47.20
CA ILE A 12 -5.16 30.72 46.15
C ILE A 12 -4.00 30.44 45.19
N ILE A 13 -3.29 29.39 45.48
CA ILE A 13 -2.45 28.75 44.50
C ILE A 13 -3.40 28.14 43.49
N THR A 14 -3.89 28.98 42.61
CA THR A 14 -4.52 28.54 41.39
C THR A 14 -3.39 27.89 40.57
N GLY A 15 -3.15 26.62 40.86
CA GLY A 15 -2.31 25.79 40.06
C GLY A 15 -2.86 25.81 38.65
N LEU A 16 -2.29 26.69 37.85
CA LEU A 16 -2.47 26.65 36.40
C LEU A 16 -1.87 25.33 35.93
N PHE A 17 -2.66 24.28 36.05
CA PHE A 17 -2.38 22.99 35.48
C PHE A 17 -2.53 23.16 33.95
N THR A 18 -1.53 23.79 33.38
CA THR A 18 -1.37 23.87 31.94
C THR A 18 -1.13 22.43 31.50
N GLY A 19 -2.23 21.68 31.30
CA GLY A 19 -2.21 20.37 30.69
C GLY A 19 -1.59 20.53 29.32
N LEU A 20 -0.30 20.19 29.21
CA LEU A 20 0.41 20.05 27.98
C LEU A 20 -0.23 18.84 27.27
N PHE A 21 -1.30 19.12 26.52
CA PHE A 21 -1.82 18.14 25.56
C PHE A 21 -0.72 17.90 24.55
N LEU A 22 0.10 16.91 24.84
CA LEU A 22 0.94 16.28 23.84
C LEU A 22 -0.01 15.65 22.81
N SER A 23 -0.40 16.45 21.83
CA SER A 23 -1.07 15.94 20.65
C SER A 23 -0.08 15.00 19.99
N SER A 24 -0.16 13.72 20.33
CA SER A 24 0.51 12.68 19.57
C SER A 24 -0.09 12.76 18.17
N SER A 25 0.62 13.44 17.28
CA SER A 25 0.34 13.32 15.86
C SER A 25 0.52 11.86 15.52
N ALA A 26 -0.58 11.10 15.51
CA ALA A 26 -0.59 9.78 14.93
C ALA A 26 -0.14 9.97 13.49
N SER A 27 1.12 9.66 13.21
CA SER A 27 1.62 9.64 11.85
C SER A 27 0.75 8.66 11.10
N ALA A 28 -0.11 9.15 10.23
CA ALA A 28 -0.93 8.30 9.39
C ALA A 28 0.04 7.43 8.58
N GLN A 29 0.04 6.13 8.85
CA GLN A 29 0.88 5.20 8.11
C GLN A 29 0.47 5.27 6.64
N ASP A 30 1.42 5.65 5.78
CA ASP A 30 1.20 5.70 4.34
C ASP A 30 1.36 4.31 3.73
N ILE A 31 0.25 3.81 3.17
CA ILE A 31 0.20 2.53 2.47
C ILE A 31 0.42 2.67 0.96
N SER A 32 0.71 3.87 0.47
CA SER A 32 0.95 4.09 -0.96
C SER A 32 2.15 3.28 -1.45
N GLY A 33 2.07 2.87 -2.70
CA GLY A 33 3.10 2.10 -3.39
C GLY A 33 2.60 0.76 -3.90
N THR A 34 3.53 -0.06 -4.34
CA THR A 34 3.27 -1.39 -4.86
C THR A 34 3.34 -2.42 -3.73
N TRP A 35 2.35 -3.28 -3.68
CA TRP A 35 2.24 -4.38 -2.74
C TRP A 35 2.00 -5.68 -3.48
N HIS A 36 2.77 -6.72 -3.18
CA HIS A 36 2.64 -8.00 -3.87
C HIS A 36 2.60 -9.18 -2.91
N GLY A 37 1.94 -10.25 -3.32
CA GLY A 37 1.87 -11.50 -2.58
C GLY A 37 1.57 -12.68 -3.49
N LYS A 38 1.71 -13.88 -2.94
CA LYS A 38 1.38 -15.14 -3.62
C LYS A 38 0.08 -15.69 -3.05
N LEU A 39 -0.91 -15.85 -3.91
CA LEU A 39 -2.19 -16.47 -3.61
C LEU A 39 -2.15 -17.93 -4.01
N THR A 40 -2.37 -18.84 -3.05
CA THR A 40 -2.47 -20.27 -3.33
C THR A 40 -3.89 -20.60 -3.77
N VAL A 41 -4.03 -21.05 -5.00
CA VAL A 41 -5.31 -21.51 -5.58
C VAL A 41 -5.19 -23.00 -5.97
N PRO A 42 -6.29 -23.72 -6.20
CA PRO A 42 -6.23 -25.14 -6.56
C PRO A 42 -5.38 -25.43 -7.80
N THR A 43 -5.26 -24.47 -8.71
CA THR A 43 -4.48 -24.60 -9.96
C THR A 43 -3.02 -24.18 -9.80
N GLY A 44 -2.57 -23.73 -8.62
CA GLY A 44 -1.19 -23.31 -8.38
C GLY A 44 -1.06 -22.01 -7.59
N LEU A 45 0.02 -21.29 -7.82
CA LEU A 45 0.31 -20.02 -7.18
C LEU A 45 0.07 -18.86 -8.14
N LEU A 46 -0.72 -17.89 -7.74
CA LEU A 46 -0.92 -16.65 -8.47
C LEU A 46 -0.24 -15.49 -7.75
N THR A 47 0.47 -14.69 -8.54
CA THR A 47 0.99 -13.41 -8.03
C THR A 47 -0.12 -12.37 -8.10
N ILE A 48 -0.40 -11.76 -6.96
CA ILE A 48 -1.33 -10.62 -6.86
C ILE A 48 -0.50 -9.38 -6.55
N VAL A 49 -0.74 -8.32 -7.29
CA VAL A 49 -0.07 -7.04 -7.11
C VAL A 49 -1.12 -5.95 -6.98
N PHE A 50 -1.02 -5.15 -5.92
CA PHE A 50 -1.82 -3.95 -5.73
C PHE A 50 -0.94 -2.72 -5.89
N HIS A 51 -1.34 -1.81 -6.78
CA HIS A 51 -0.75 -0.48 -6.90
C HIS A 51 -1.66 0.52 -6.20
N ILE A 52 -1.25 0.95 -5.01
CA ILE A 52 -2.03 1.85 -4.15
C ILE A 52 -1.47 3.26 -4.31
N ASN A 53 -2.29 4.19 -4.77
CA ASN A 53 -1.95 5.60 -4.91
C ASN A 53 -2.81 6.44 -3.99
N GLN A 54 -2.20 7.40 -3.31
CA GLN A 54 -2.94 8.38 -2.54
C GLN A 54 -3.54 9.42 -3.51
N ALA A 55 -4.85 9.59 -3.44
CA ALA A 55 -5.58 10.61 -4.16
C ALA A 55 -5.80 11.86 -3.29
N ALA A 56 -6.48 12.84 -3.82
CA ALA A 56 -6.83 14.05 -3.06
C ALA A 56 -7.62 13.71 -1.78
N GLN A 57 -7.47 14.55 -0.76
CA GLN A 57 -8.20 14.44 0.53
C GLN A 57 -7.90 13.15 1.33
N GLY A 58 -6.73 12.51 1.11
CA GLY A 58 -6.33 11.34 1.87
C GLY A 58 -7.04 10.04 1.50
N THR A 59 -7.77 10.02 0.38
CA THR A 59 -8.37 8.81 -0.17
C THR A 59 -7.32 7.99 -0.91
N TYR A 60 -7.61 6.70 -1.14
CA TYR A 60 -6.74 5.82 -1.90
C TYR A 60 -7.44 5.31 -3.16
N VAL A 61 -6.67 5.22 -4.24
CA VAL A 61 -7.08 4.58 -5.50
C VAL A 61 -6.13 3.42 -5.76
N THR A 62 -6.69 2.26 -6.06
CA THR A 62 -5.90 1.05 -6.25
C THR A 62 -6.22 0.40 -7.58
N THR A 63 -5.20 -0.20 -8.19
CA THR A 63 -5.37 -1.17 -9.28
C THR A 63 -4.77 -2.50 -8.86
N LEU A 64 -5.30 -3.58 -9.43
CA LEU A 64 -4.85 -4.94 -9.19
C LEU A 64 -4.28 -5.53 -10.48
N ASP A 65 -3.12 -6.18 -10.37
CA ASP A 65 -2.55 -6.98 -11.42
C ASP A 65 -2.45 -8.45 -10.98
N SER A 66 -2.60 -9.35 -11.94
CA SER A 66 -2.29 -10.77 -11.80
C SER A 66 -1.42 -11.21 -12.98
N PRO A 67 -0.08 -11.01 -12.89
CA PRO A 67 0.83 -11.27 -14.00
C PRO A 67 0.79 -12.69 -14.52
N ASP A 68 0.59 -13.68 -13.65
CA ASP A 68 0.51 -15.09 -14.01
C ASP A 68 -0.74 -15.40 -14.86
N GLN A 69 -1.74 -14.52 -14.81
CA GLN A 69 -2.98 -14.61 -15.61
C GLN A 69 -2.99 -13.61 -16.78
N GLY A 70 -1.93 -12.83 -16.97
CA GLY A 70 -1.89 -11.77 -17.98
C GLY A 70 -2.84 -10.60 -17.71
N ALA A 71 -3.40 -10.50 -16.51
CA ALA A 71 -4.35 -9.45 -16.12
C ALA A 71 -3.59 -8.27 -15.49
N ASN A 72 -3.82 -7.07 -16.02
CA ASN A 72 -3.17 -5.85 -15.55
C ASN A 72 -4.17 -4.70 -15.45
N GLY A 73 -3.97 -3.82 -14.47
CA GLY A 73 -4.71 -2.57 -14.34
C GLY A 73 -6.19 -2.75 -14.00
N ILE A 74 -6.57 -3.86 -13.35
CA ILE A 74 -7.94 -4.09 -12.89
C ILE A 74 -8.28 -3.01 -11.86
N LYS A 75 -9.26 -2.16 -12.17
CA LYS A 75 -9.68 -1.07 -11.30
C LYS A 75 -10.44 -1.60 -10.09
N THR A 76 -10.10 -1.08 -8.92
CA THR A 76 -10.89 -1.32 -7.71
C THR A 76 -11.98 -0.25 -7.57
N GLN A 77 -13.03 -0.55 -6.84
CA GLN A 77 -14.11 0.40 -6.56
C GLN A 77 -13.78 1.28 -5.37
N THR A 78 -13.38 0.65 -4.27
CA THR A 78 -13.04 1.35 -3.04
C THR A 78 -11.77 0.77 -2.43
N THR A 79 -10.97 1.67 -1.86
CA THR A 79 -9.82 1.32 -1.05
C THR A 79 -9.88 2.17 0.21
N SER A 80 -9.96 1.53 1.36
CA SER A 80 -9.97 2.19 2.65
C SER A 80 -8.85 1.65 3.54
N PHE A 81 -8.24 2.54 4.31
CA PHE A 81 -7.22 2.19 5.28
C PHE A 81 -7.48 2.94 6.59
N ASN A 82 -7.87 2.20 7.62
CA ASN A 82 -8.16 2.73 8.94
C ASN A 82 -7.65 1.75 9.99
N ASP A 83 -7.08 2.25 11.08
CA ASP A 83 -6.59 1.43 12.21
C ASP A 83 -5.71 0.26 11.75
N SER A 84 -4.76 0.55 10.85
CA SER A 84 -3.87 -0.43 10.22
C SER A 84 -4.60 -1.51 9.40
N THR A 85 -5.88 -1.35 9.13
CA THR A 85 -6.67 -2.31 8.34
C THR A 85 -6.91 -1.76 6.94
N LEU A 86 -6.43 -2.50 5.95
CA LEU A 86 -6.65 -2.24 4.53
C LEU A 86 -7.82 -3.07 4.03
N ILE A 87 -8.78 -2.41 3.36
CA ILE A 87 -9.89 -3.06 2.69
C ILE A 87 -9.95 -2.56 1.24
N ILE A 88 -9.97 -3.49 0.29
CA ILE A 88 -10.07 -3.20 -1.15
C ILE A 88 -11.25 -3.98 -1.73
N GLN A 89 -12.13 -3.30 -2.44
CA GLN A 89 -13.27 -3.91 -3.13
C GLN A 89 -13.04 -3.92 -4.65
N ILE A 90 -13.19 -5.09 -5.26
CA ILE A 90 -12.90 -5.33 -6.67
C ILE A 90 -14.11 -6.00 -7.34
N PRO A 91 -15.23 -5.26 -7.50
CA PRO A 91 -16.48 -5.86 -7.95
C PRO A 91 -16.44 -6.44 -9.36
N VAL A 92 -15.58 -5.90 -10.22
CA VAL A 92 -15.45 -6.38 -11.62
C VAL A 92 -15.07 -7.86 -11.73
N ILE A 93 -14.38 -8.39 -10.69
CA ILE A 93 -14.03 -9.80 -10.59
C ILE A 93 -14.72 -10.48 -9.39
N HIS A 94 -15.72 -9.84 -8.78
CA HIS A 94 -16.40 -10.29 -7.56
C HIS A 94 -15.46 -10.65 -6.42
N ALA A 95 -14.41 -9.83 -6.24
CA ALA A 95 -13.39 -10.06 -5.23
C ALA A 95 -13.28 -8.92 -4.22
N SER A 96 -12.69 -9.24 -3.08
CA SER A 96 -12.29 -8.27 -2.07
C SER A 96 -11.01 -8.72 -1.39
N TYR A 97 -10.27 -7.76 -0.83
CA TYR A 97 -9.14 -8.01 0.04
C TYR A 97 -9.33 -7.29 1.37
N LYS A 98 -9.01 -7.98 2.46
CA LYS A 98 -8.96 -7.38 3.80
C LYS A 98 -7.70 -7.87 4.49
N GLY A 99 -6.87 -6.93 4.95
CA GLY A 99 -5.61 -7.26 5.63
C GLY A 99 -5.21 -6.24 6.67
N LYS A 100 -4.33 -6.62 7.58
CA LYS A 100 -3.78 -5.77 8.63
C LYS A 100 -2.31 -5.50 8.36
N LEU A 101 -1.95 -4.22 8.36
CA LEU A 101 -0.56 -3.76 8.23
C LEU A 101 0.18 -4.04 9.54
N ASN A 102 1.34 -4.65 9.42
CA ASN A 102 2.24 -4.95 10.52
C ASN A 102 3.39 -3.94 10.59
N SER A 103 4.11 -3.92 11.69
CA SER A 103 5.27 -3.04 11.91
C SER A 103 6.46 -3.31 10.98
N ASP A 104 6.52 -4.48 10.38
CA ASP A 104 7.55 -4.91 9.42
C ASP A 104 7.23 -4.54 7.97
N ASN A 105 6.25 -3.66 7.73
CA ASN A 105 5.76 -3.31 6.39
C ASN A 105 5.25 -4.51 5.58
N THR A 106 4.65 -5.47 6.25
CA THR A 106 3.84 -6.53 5.60
C THR A 106 2.37 -6.33 5.91
N ILE A 107 1.49 -6.84 5.05
CA ILE A 107 0.06 -6.87 5.30
C ILE A 107 -0.40 -8.32 5.30
N ASN A 108 -0.83 -8.80 6.46
CA ASN A 108 -1.41 -10.14 6.57
C ASN A 108 -2.92 -10.05 6.35
N GLY A 109 -3.41 -10.80 5.38
CA GLY A 109 -4.80 -10.65 5.00
C GLY A 109 -5.40 -11.84 4.27
N THR A 110 -6.62 -11.60 3.81
CA THR A 110 -7.45 -12.57 3.10
C THR A 110 -7.95 -11.95 1.80
N PHE A 111 -7.75 -12.64 0.71
CA PHE A 111 -8.35 -12.37 -0.57
C PHE A 111 -9.57 -13.27 -0.73
N THR A 112 -10.72 -12.68 -1.04
CA THR A 112 -11.98 -13.41 -1.19
C THR A 112 -12.48 -13.25 -2.60
N GLN A 113 -12.61 -14.38 -3.31
CA GLN A 113 -13.24 -14.47 -4.63
C GLN A 113 -14.00 -15.80 -4.64
N GLY A 114 -15.28 -15.76 -4.27
CA GLY A 114 -16.06 -16.95 -3.97
C GLY A 114 -15.73 -17.55 -2.62
N MET A 115 -14.47 -17.93 -2.38
CA MET A 115 -13.98 -18.42 -1.10
C MET A 115 -12.84 -17.55 -0.55
N PRO A 116 -12.67 -17.46 0.78
CA PRO A 116 -11.57 -16.72 1.39
C PRO A 116 -10.27 -17.53 1.31
N LEU A 117 -9.21 -16.89 0.82
CA LEU A 117 -7.87 -17.45 0.71
C LEU A 117 -6.86 -16.53 1.40
N PRO A 118 -5.91 -17.06 2.17
CA PRO A 118 -4.86 -16.25 2.78
C PRO A 118 -4.01 -15.58 1.70
N LEU A 119 -3.77 -14.27 1.86
CA LEU A 119 -2.88 -13.49 1.00
C LEU A 119 -2.11 -12.50 1.84
N ASN A 120 -0.83 -12.77 2.02
CA ASN A 120 0.09 -11.87 2.71
C ASN A 120 0.82 -11.03 1.67
N LEU A 121 0.83 -9.71 1.88
CA LEU A 121 1.45 -8.76 0.98
C LEU A 121 2.76 -8.22 1.57
N LYS A 122 3.73 -7.98 0.70
CA LYS A 122 4.97 -7.27 0.99
C LYS A 122 5.05 -6.02 0.13
N LYS A 123 5.60 -4.94 0.68
CA LYS A 123 5.83 -3.70 -0.07
C LYS A 123 7.01 -3.90 -1.03
N GLY A 124 6.86 -3.45 -2.27
CA GLY A 124 7.89 -3.54 -3.32
C GLY A 124 7.34 -4.14 -4.61
N GLU A 125 8.21 -4.24 -5.61
CA GLU A 125 7.87 -4.82 -6.90
C GLU A 125 7.81 -6.35 -6.83
N ALA A 126 6.82 -6.93 -7.48
CA ALA A 126 6.77 -8.37 -7.66
C ALA A 126 7.88 -8.82 -8.62
N SER A 127 8.60 -9.88 -8.25
CA SER A 127 9.52 -10.51 -9.20
C SER A 127 8.73 -10.94 -10.43
N ARG A 128 9.13 -10.44 -11.60
CA ARG A 128 8.53 -10.89 -12.86
C ARG A 128 8.83 -12.38 -13.02
N PRO A 129 7.84 -13.18 -13.45
CA PRO A 129 8.13 -14.56 -13.81
C PRO A 129 9.26 -14.59 -14.82
N LYS A 130 10.31 -15.39 -14.57
CA LYS A 130 11.34 -15.61 -15.56
C LYS A 130 10.67 -16.25 -16.78
N ARG A 131 10.77 -15.57 -17.92
CA ARG A 131 10.31 -16.15 -19.18
C ARG A 131 11.38 -17.15 -19.64
N PRO A 132 11.09 -18.45 -19.69
CA PRO A 132 12.10 -19.47 -20.07
C PRO A 132 12.65 -19.25 -21.49
N GLN A 133 11.93 -18.47 -22.29
CA GLN A 133 12.27 -18.19 -23.69
C GLN A 133 13.13 -16.92 -23.87
N GLU A 134 13.39 -16.15 -22.80
CA GLU A 134 14.35 -15.05 -22.88
C GLU A 134 15.76 -15.64 -22.84
N PRO A 135 16.56 -15.49 -23.93
CA PRO A 135 17.94 -15.94 -23.95
C PRO A 135 18.72 -15.29 -22.82
N GLN A 136 19.50 -16.07 -22.06
CA GLN A 136 20.35 -15.57 -20.99
C GLN A 136 21.78 -15.44 -21.49
N PRO A 137 22.55 -14.41 -21.06
CA PRO A 137 23.99 -14.32 -21.36
C PRO A 137 24.75 -15.54 -20.80
N PRO A 138 25.83 -15.99 -21.49
CA PRO A 138 26.36 -15.44 -22.73
C PRO A 138 25.54 -15.88 -23.95
N PHE A 139 25.20 -14.92 -24.80
CA PHE A 139 24.41 -15.19 -26.00
C PHE A 139 25.26 -15.89 -27.05
N PRO A 140 24.73 -16.89 -27.77
CA PRO A 140 25.44 -17.56 -28.90
C PRO A 140 25.52 -16.66 -30.15
N TYR A 141 24.99 -15.47 -30.11
CA TYR A 141 24.96 -14.47 -31.19
C TYR A 141 25.42 -13.10 -30.68
N LYS A 142 25.91 -12.28 -31.62
CA LYS A 142 26.17 -10.88 -31.37
C LYS A 142 24.90 -10.07 -31.69
N SER A 143 24.47 -9.23 -30.77
CA SER A 143 23.44 -8.23 -31.04
C SER A 143 24.12 -6.92 -31.42
N GLU A 144 23.71 -6.32 -32.55
CA GLU A 144 24.16 -5.01 -32.99
C GLU A 144 22.94 -4.10 -33.11
N GLU A 145 23.04 -2.90 -32.59
CA GLU A 145 22.03 -1.87 -32.85
C GLU A 145 22.28 -1.29 -34.24
N VAL A 146 21.32 -1.45 -35.11
CA VAL A 146 21.37 -0.87 -36.47
C VAL A 146 20.36 0.25 -36.53
N ILE A 147 20.83 1.48 -36.80
CA ILE A 147 19.96 2.62 -37.08
C ILE A 147 19.55 2.56 -38.54
N VAL A 148 18.29 2.24 -38.79
CA VAL A 148 17.72 2.30 -40.13
C VAL A 148 17.08 3.68 -40.32
N ARG A 149 17.63 4.47 -41.21
CA ARG A 149 17.01 5.74 -41.60
C ARG A 149 15.94 5.48 -42.65
N ASN A 150 14.72 5.95 -42.35
CA ASN A 150 13.68 6.01 -43.37
C ASN A 150 13.79 7.31 -44.09
N GLU A 151 14.35 7.28 -45.29
CA GLU A 151 14.56 8.48 -46.11
C GLU A 151 13.24 9.09 -46.66
N GLN A 152 12.15 8.30 -46.67
CA GLN A 152 10.85 8.77 -47.17
C GLN A 152 10.08 9.66 -46.18
N ASP A 153 10.24 9.39 -44.87
CA ASP A 153 9.45 10.08 -43.84
C ASP A 153 10.26 11.06 -42.99
N GLY A 154 11.57 11.18 -43.23
CA GLY A 154 12.44 12.08 -42.49
C GLY A 154 12.53 11.84 -40.98
N ILE A 155 12.10 10.66 -40.50
CA ILE A 155 12.11 10.26 -39.11
C ILE A 155 13.39 9.45 -38.86
N ASN A 156 14.19 9.95 -37.90
CA ASN A 156 15.40 9.29 -37.45
C ASN A 156 15.08 8.33 -36.28
#